data_6eb599eaac175d34d0b01b38220830f6
#
_entry.id   6eb599eaac175d34d0b01b38220830f6
#
_cell.length_a   1.000
_cell.length_b   1.000
_cell.length_c   1.000
_cell.angle_alpha   90.00
_cell.angle_beta   90.00
_cell.angle_gamma   90.00
#
_symmetry.space_group_name_H-M   'P 1'
#
loop_
_entity.id
_entity.type
_entity.pdbx_description
1 polymer ?
#
loop_
_entity_poly.entity_id
_entity_poly.type
_entity_poly.pdbx_seq_one_letter_code
_entity_poly.pdbx_strand_id
1 'polypeptide(L)'
;MMNEVNRFKVIDLFCGAGGLSYGFCSGEMSNYFESILAIDNDAAAIDTYNANFDSHGIQANIEEWVASNSVPKADVVIGGPPCQGFSLLNKNRDGDHRRALWEPYMDVIERSGARMFVMENVPGLLASDEFSDITFRAESMGFILLNPTVLNTADYGVPQTRKRTIVVGVRQELFNVDTIPVFPPAPSHRSPDKEGDLPEWICTRDVISDLPAPVGTEIRNELPPLNLHFGRNPTAISMERYKAVPPGGNRFDLQKNRPDITPACWIKKKSGGTDLFGRLWWERPSVTIRTEFFKPEKGRYLHPEEDRPITHREAARLMSFPDSFIFTGSKTEIARQIGNAVPPAFAAKIAEYVYRVLQEQKEKLSNADKAA
;
A
#
# COMPACT_ATOMS: atom_id res chain seq x y z
N MET A 1 10.02 -37.95 -2.65
CA MET A 1 10.65 -36.80 -2.02
C MET A 1 10.29 -35.58 -2.89
N MET A 2 9.39 -34.73 -2.46
CA MET A 2 9.14 -33.47 -3.17
C MET A 2 10.43 -32.65 -3.04
N ASN A 3 11.01 -32.23 -4.17
CA ASN A 3 12.07 -31.24 -4.15
C ASN A 3 11.55 -30.02 -3.41
N GLU A 4 12.14 -29.67 -2.28
CA GLU A 4 11.89 -28.36 -1.65
C GLU A 4 12.21 -27.30 -2.70
N VAL A 5 11.18 -26.64 -3.19
CA VAL A 5 11.36 -25.47 -4.06
C VAL A 5 12.02 -24.42 -3.20
N ASN A 6 13.29 -24.13 -3.46
CA ASN A 6 14.07 -23.16 -2.70
C ASN A 6 13.49 -21.77 -3.01
N ARG A 7 12.58 -21.28 -2.13
CA ARG A 7 11.93 -19.99 -2.25
C ARG A 7 12.92 -18.87 -1.93
N PHE A 8 12.75 -17.72 -2.57
CA PHE A 8 13.50 -16.51 -2.26
C PHE A 8 13.06 -15.95 -0.92
N LYS A 9 14.03 -15.67 -0.06
CA LYS A 9 13.80 -15.13 1.29
C LYS A 9 13.58 -13.63 1.24
N VAL A 10 12.49 -13.17 1.88
CA VAL A 10 12.06 -11.77 1.93
C VAL A 10 12.11 -11.26 3.36
N ILE A 11 12.67 -10.06 3.54
CA ILE A 11 12.54 -9.25 4.75
C ILE A 11 11.61 -8.08 4.44
N ASP A 12 10.59 -7.84 5.28
CA ASP A 12 9.67 -6.70 5.15
C ASP A 12 9.87 -5.70 6.29
N LEU A 13 10.31 -4.50 5.97
CA LEU A 13 10.56 -3.42 6.94
C LEU A 13 9.48 -2.36 6.84
N PHE A 14 9.04 -1.86 8.00
CA PHE A 14 7.85 -1.00 8.06
C PHE A 14 6.62 -1.72 7.48
N CYS A 15 6.50 -3.00 7.81
CA CYS A 15 5.60 -3.93 7.15
C CYS A 15 4.11 -3.59 7.35
N GLY A 16 3.78 -2.79 8.38
CA GLY A 16 2.40 -2.51 8.73
C GLY A 16 1.60 -3.80 8.90
N ALA A 17 0.40 -3.86 8.34
CA ALA A 17 -0.44 -5.06 8.34
C ALA A 17 0.03 -6.15 7.34
N GLY A 18 1.12 -5.93 6.59
CA GLY A 18 1.65 -6.93 5.65
C GLY A 18 1.08 -6.85 4.24
N GLY A 19 0.55 -5.71 3.79
CA GLY A 19 0.00 -5.58 2.43
C GLY A 19 1.05 -5.85 1.34
N LEU A 20 2.29 -5.39 1.54
CA LEU A 20 3.41 -5.66 0.62
C LEU A 20 3.82 -7.13 0.69
N SER A 21 4.04 -7.67 1.89
CA SER A 21 4.32 -9.10 2.11
C SER A 21 3.23 -10.01 1.54
N TYR A 22 1.95 -9.61 1.61
CA TYR A 22 0.85 -10.40 1.06
C TYR A 22 0.98 -10.56 -0.45
N GLY A 23 1.33 -9.50 -1.17
CA GLY A 23 1.56 -9.59 -2.61
C GLY A 23 2.77 -10.44 -2.99
N PHE A 24 3.83 -10.45 -2.16
CA PHE A 24 5.02 -11.27 -2.39
C PHE A 24 4.85 -12.73 -1.98
N CYS A 25 4.22 -12.99 -0.85
CA CYS A 25 4.26 -14.30 -0.18
C CYS A 25 2.91 -15.01 -0.12
N SER A 26 1.90 -14.56 -0.89
CA SER A 26 0.58 -15.20 -0.93
C SER A 26 0.15 -15.53 -2.36
N GLY A 27 -0.91 -16.32 -2.51
CA GLY A 27 -1.39 -16.77 -3.80
C GLY A 27 -0.30 -17.49 -4.61
N GLU A 28 -0.18 -17.18 -5.89
CA GLU A 28 0.79 -17.81 -6.78
C GLU A 28 2.24 -17.49 -6.39
N MET A 29 2.49 -16.28 -5.88
CA MET A 29 3.83 -15.85 -5.47
C MET A 29 4.37 -16.61 -4.25
N SER A 30 3.52 -17.24 -3.43
CA SER A 30 3.95 -18.09 -2.31
C SER A 30 4.78 -19.31 -2.73
N ASN A 31 4.71 -19.70 -3.99
CA ASN A 31 5.56 -20.74 -4.54
C ASN A 31 7.01 -20.30 -4.73
N TYR A 32 7.25 -19.00 -4.78
CA TYR A 32 8.55 -18.41 -5.15
C TYR A 32 9.20 -17.61 -4.03
N PHE A 33 8.41 -17.03 -3.15
CA PHE A 33 8.88 -16.19 -2.04
C PHE A 33 8.38 -16.70 -0.69
N GLU A 34 9.21 -16.46 0.34
CA GLU A 34 8.84 -16.66 1.73
C GLU A 34 9.30 -15.45 2.57
N SER A 35 8.44 -14.91 3.40
CA SER A 35 8.82 -13.91 4.38
C SER A 35 9.50 -14.60 5.56
N ILE A 36 10.68 -14.10 5.93
CA ILE A 36 11.47 -14.66 7.05
C ILE A 36 11.61 -13.71 8.22
N LEU A 37 11.32 -12.44 8.01
CA LEU A 37 11.37 -11.39 9.02
C LEU A 37 10.50 -10.23 8.58
N ALA A 38 9.67 -9.72 9.48
CA ALA A 38 8.91 -8.48 9.29
C ALA A 38 9.04 -7.60 10.54
N ILE A 39 9.21 -6.28 10.36
CA ILE A 39 9.40 -5.34 11.46
C ILE A 39 8.49 -4.12 11.27
N ASP A 40 7.75 -3.78 12.31
CA ASP A 40 7.02 -2.51 12.44
C ASP A 40 6.98 -2.08 13.91
N ASN A 41 6.81 -0.79 14.17
CA ASN A 41 6.67 -0.26 15.53
C ASN A 41 5.22 -0.28 16.05
N ASP A 42 4.23 -0.52 15.19
CA ASP A 42 2.80 -0.56 15.55
C ASP A 42 2.40 -1.97 15.97
N ALA A 43 2.13 -2.15 17.27
CA ALA A 43 1.73 -3.45 17.85
C ALA A 43 0.51 -4.06 17.16
N ALA A 44 -0.55 -3.26 16.93
CA ALA A 44 -1.77 -3.77 16.29
C ALA A 44 -1.54 -4.18 14.83
N ALA A 45 -0.60 -3.52 14.14
CA ALA A 45 -0.22 -3.91 12.81
C ALA A 45 0.56 -5.24 12.80
N ILE A 46 1.48 -5.43 13.74
CA ILE A 46 2.21 -6.70 13.90
C ILE A 46 1.29 -7.84 14.31
N ASP A 47 0.31 -7.61 15.19
CA ASP A 47 -0.70 -8.62 15.52
C ASP A 47 -1.52 -9.04 14.27
N THR A 48 -1.88 -8.07 13.42
CA THR A 48 -2.50 -8.35 12.12
C THR A 48 -1.55 -9.10 11.19
N TYR A 49 -0.28 -8.68 11.11
CA TYR A 49 0.73 -9.38 10.31
C TYR A 49 0.82 -10.86 10.73
N ASN A 50 1.01 -11.11 12.02
CA ASN A 50 1.16 -12.45 12.58
C ASN A 50 -0.11 -13.32 12.48
N ALA A 51 -1.28 -12.71 12.34
CA ALA A 51 -2.52 -13.44 12.07
C ALA A 51 -2.65 -13.94 10.62
N ASN A 52 -1.86 -13.41 9.69
CA ASN A 52 -1.91 -13.77 8.27
C ASN A 52 -0.63 -14.46 7.74
N PHE A 53 0.45 -14.43 8.52
CA PHE A 53 1.75 -15.01 8.20
C PHE A 53 2.27 -15.83 9.40
N ASP A 54 3.26 -16.68 9.22
CA ASP A 54 3.75 -17.66 10.20
C ASP A 54 4.39 -17.06 11.49
N SER A 55 3.79 -16.00 12.05
CA SER A 55 4.14 -15.40 13.35
C SER A 55 5.60 -14.96 13.51
N HIS A 56 6.22 -14.46 12.44
CA HIS A 56 7.60 -13.94 12.41
C HIS A 56 7.70 -12.40 12.39
N GLY A 57 6.56 -11.71 12.50
CA GLY A 57 6.51 -10.26 12.66
C GLY A 57 6.96 -9.83 14.05
N ILE A 58 7.84 -8.82 14.12
CA ILE A 58 8.43 -8.31 15.33
C ILE A 58 8.00 -6.84 15.53
N GLN A 59 7.37 -6.55 16.67
CA GLN A 59 7.14 -5.17 17.08
C GLN A 59 8.44 -4.59 17.63
N ALA A 60 9.04 -3.65 16.90
CA ALA A 60 10.25 -2.97 17.34
C ALA A 60 10.42 -1.60 16.68
N ASN A 61 11.17 -0.71 17.36
CA ASN A 61 11.82 0.41 16.71
C ASN A 61 12.95 -0.13 15.83
N ILE A 62 12.95 0.19 14.53
CA ILE A 62 13.89 -0.38 13.58
C ILE A 62 15.35 0.00 13.89
N GLU A 63 15.62 1.22 14.36
CA GLU A 63 16.97 1.69 14.69
C GLU A 63 17.54 0.90 15.86
N GLU A 64 16.75 0.71 16.92
CA GLU A 64 17.12 -0.08 18.09
C GLU A 64 17.31 -1.56 17.73
N TRP A 65 16.43 -2.08 16.87
CA TRP A 65 16.49 -3.47 16.44
C TRP A 65 17.77 -3.74 15.62
N VAL A 66 18.06 -2.89 14.64
CA VAL A 66 19.27 -2.99 13.80
C VAL A 66 20.55 -2.87 14.63
N ALA A 67 20.56 -1.99 15.66
CA ALA A 67 21.71 -1.83 16.55
C ALA A 67 21.98 -3.05 17.44
N SER A 68 20.92 -3.79 17.81
CA SER A 68 21.01 -4.83 18.84
C SER A 68 20.92 -6.27 18.30
N ASN A 69 20.60 -6.47 17.03
CA ASN A 69 20.31 -7.79 16.46
C ASN A 69 21.18 -8.11 15.24
N SER A 70 21.33 -9.40 14.96
CA SER A 70 21.86 -9.90 13.69
C SER A 70 20.76 -9.89 12.64
N VAL A 71 21.06 -9.40 11.44
CA VAL A 71 20.14 -9.43 10.30
C VAL A 71 20.27 -10.79 9.61
N PRO A 72 19.17 -11.55 9.41
CA PRO A 72 19.22 -12.81 8.68
C PRO A 72 19.56 -12.58 7.20
N LYS A 73 20.16 -13.58 6.55
CA LYS A 73 20.40 -13.53 5.11
C LYS A 73 19.09 -13.62 4.34
N ALA A 74 18.92 -12.74 3.35
CA ALA A 74 17.73 -12.66 2.52
C ALA A 74 18.09 -12.40 1.06
N ASP A 75 17.20 -12.75 0.15
CA ASP A 75 17.34 -12.47 -1.27
C ASP A 75 16.79 -11.08 -1.63
N VAL A 76 15.70 -10.68 -0.97
CA VAL A 76 15.00 -9.41 -1.22
C VAL A 76 14.66 -8.73 0.09
N VAL A 77 14.91 -7.43 0.18
CA VAL A 77 14.37 -6.56 1.24
C VAL A 77 13.28 -5.69 0.63
N ILE A 78 12.08 -5.74 1.18
CA ILE A 78 10.96 -4.89 0.79
C ILE A 78 10.60 -3.95 1.94
N GLY A 79 9.88 -2.87 1.65
CA GLY A 79 9.36 -2.00 2.70
C GLY A 79 8.97 -0.61 2.25
N GLY A 80 8.29 0.11 3.15
CA GLY A 80 7.85 1.49 2.96
C GLY A 80 8.28 2.39 4.11
N PRO A 81 9.53 2.88 4.16
CA PRO A 81 9.95 3.77 5.24
C PRO A 81 9.04 5.00 5.33
N PRO A 82 8.70 5.49 6.54
CA PRO A 82 7.70 6.53 6.73
C PRO A 82 7.97 7.80 5.93
N CYS A 83 6.94 8.25 5.21
CA CYS A 83 6.98 9.42 4.33
C CYS A 83 6.60 10.74 5.01
N GLN A 84 6.39 10.76 6.33
CA GLN A 84 5.83 11.94 7.00
C GLN A 84 6.75 13.17 6.90
N GLY A 85 8.06 12.98 6.68
CA GLY A 85 9.00 14.04 6.34
C GLY A 85 8.86 14.58 4.90
N PHE A 86 8.34 13.77 3.95
CA PHE A 86 8.22 14.11 2.51
C PHE A 86 6.84 14.62 2.11
N SER A 87 5.83 14.48 2.98
CA SER A 87 4.48 14.88 2.66
C SER A 87 4.37 16.40 2.50
N LEU A 88 3.78 16.85 1.37
CA LEU A 88 3.44 18.26 1.14
C LEU A 88 2.51 18.86 2.22
N LEU A 89 1.91 18.02 3.05
CA LEU A 89 1.06 18.42 4.18
C LEU A 89 1.87 18.69 5.46
N ASN A 90 3.13 18.25 5.53
CA ASN A 90 4.00 18.51 6.67
C ASN A 90 4.63 19.92 6.54
N LYS A 91 4.26 20.82 7.45
CA LYS A 91 4.77 22.21 7.49
C LYS A 91 6.08 22.34 8.29
N ASN A 92 6.39 21.36 9.15
CA ASN A 92 7.60 21.33 9.98
C ASN A 92 8.54 20.23 9.48
N ARG A 93 9.31 20.55 8.43
CA ARG A 93 10.20 19.59 7.77
C ARG A 93 11.55 19.43 8.48
N ASP A 94 12.07 20.51 9.04
CA ASP A 94 13.39 20.52 9.70
C ASP A 94 13.31 19.83 11.06
N GLY A 95 14.19 18.85 11.29
CA GLY A 95 14.28 18.12 12.55
C GLY A 95 13.26 16.97 12.72
N ASP A 96 12.52 16.57 11.69
CA ASP A 96 11.65 15.39 11.76
C ASP A 96 12.50 14.11 11.64
N HIS A 97 12.76 13.47 12.76
CA HIS A 97 13.52 12.23 12.90
C HIS A 97 13.08 11.12 11.90
N ARG A 98 11.79 11.09 11.53
CA ARG A 98 11.27 10.09 10.59
C ARG A 98 11.80 10.23 9.16
N ARG A 99 12.47 11.33 8.83
CA ARG A 99 13.15 11.51 7.54
C ARG A 99 14.37 10.60 7.41
N ALA A 100 15.02 10.27 8.51
CA ALA A 100 16.21 9.43 8.56
C ALA A 100 15.92 7.92 8.60
N LEU A 101 14.65 7.49 8.68
CA LEU A 101 14.29 6.07 8.79
C LEU A 101 14.59 5.24 7.53
N TRP A 102 14.98 5.88 6.43
CA TRP A 102 15.56 5.17 5.28
C TRP A 102 16.96 4.62 5.57
N GLU A 103 17.72 5.20 6.50
CA GLU A 103 19.08 4.74 6.84
C GLU A 103 19.08 3.31 7.42
N PRO A 104 18.32 2.99 8.49
CA PRO A 104 18.25 1.61 8.98
C PRO A 104 17.65 0.63 7.95
N TYR A 105 16.80 1.10 7.04
CA TYR A 105 16.34 0.30 5.91
C TYR A 105 17.53 -0.11 5.01
N MET A 106 18.40 0.81 4.65
CA MET A 106 19.60 0.54 3.84
C MET A 106 20.60 -0.34 4.60
N ASP A 107 20.74 -0.17 5.91
CA ASP A 107 21.61 -1.02 6.73
C ASP A 107 21.14 -2.48 6.75
N VAL A 108 19.84 -2.72 6.79
CA VAL A 108 19.31 -4.10 6.68
C VAL A 108 19.59 -4.67 5.29
N ILE A 109 19.45 -3.90 4.20
CA ILE A 109 19.80 -4.35 2.85
C ILE A 109 21.27 -4.79 2.78
N GLU A 110 22.19 -3.99 3.31
CA GLU A 110 23.62 -4.30 3.33
C GLU A 110 23.90 -5.56 4.14
N ARG A 111 23.42 -5.61 5.37
CA ARG A 111 23.71 -6.70 6.34
C ARG A 111 23.07 -8.03 5.97
N SER A 112 21.86 -7.99 5.36
CA SER A 112 21.20 -9.22 4.85
C SER A 112 21.91 -9.82 3.66
N GLY A 113 22.72 -9.05 2.94
CA GLY A 113 23.33 -9.46 1.68
C GLY A 113 22.30 -9.60 0.55
N ALA A 114 21.19 -8.87 0.63
CA ALA A 114 20.12 -8.91 -0.36
C ALA A 114 20.64 -8.67 -1.78
N ARG A 115 20.08 -9.39 -2.72
CA ARG A 115 20.35 -9.25 -4.16
C ARG A 115 19.56 -8.10 -4.75
N MET A 116 18.35 -7.88 -4.22
CA MET A 116 17.42 -6.84 -4.65
C MET A 116 16.77 -6.19 -3.45
N PHE A 117 16.30 -4.96 -3.63
CA PHE A 117 15.37 -4.33 -2.70
C PHE A 117 14.25 -3.62 -3.44
N VAL A 118 13.12 -3.47 -2.76
CA VAL A 118 11.96 -2.72 -3.23
C VAL A 118 11.53 -1.75 -2.14
N MET A 119 11.64 -0.45 -2.40
CA MET A 119 11.17 0.61 -1.51
C MET A 119 9.92 1.26 -2.10
N GLU A 120 8.83 1.26 -1.33
CA GLU A 120 7.60 2.01 -1.66
C GLU A 120 7.56 3.33 -0.90
N ASN A 121 7.08 4.38 -1.55
CA ASN A 121 6.85 5.68 -0.88
C ASN A 121 5.83 6.54 -1.64
N VAL A 122 5.53 7.71 -1.08
CA VAL A 122 4.71 8.73 -1.76
C VAL A 122 5.47 9.37 -2.93
N PRO A 123 4.74 9.94 -3.93
CA PRO A 123 5.36 10.57 -5.09
C PRO A 123 6.41 11.65 -4.77
N GLY A 124 6.25 12.34 -3.64
CA GLY A 124 7.17 13.40 -3.21
C GLY A 124 8.59 12.94 -2.90
N LEU A 125 8.83 11.64 -2.70
CA LEU A 125 10.17 11.11 -2.46
C LEU A 125 11.13 11.47 -3.60
N LEU A 126 10.75 11.28 -4.85
CA LEU A 126 11.64 11.49 -6.01
C LEU A 126 12.16 12.94 -6.15
N ALA A 127 11.50 13.90 -5.54
CA ALA A 127 11.89 15.30 -5.55
C ALA A 127 12.49 15.76 -4.21
N SER A 128 12.90 14.86 -3.35
CA SER A 128 13.48 15.15 -2.03
C SER A 128 15.00 14.99 -2.03
N ASP A 129 15.66 15.68 -1.11
CA ASP A 129 17.10 15.54 -0.89
C ASP A 129 17.43 14.12 -0.40
N GLU A 130 16.56 13.53 0.40
CA GLU A 130 16.71 12.17 0.92
C GLU A 130 16.75 11.12 -0.20
N PHE A 131 16.07 11.37 -1.33
CA PHE A 131 16.19 10.46 -2.47
C PHE A 131 17.57 10.47 -3.08
N SER A 132 18.25 11.62 -3.09
CA SER A 132 19.65 11.72 -3.51
C SER A 132 20.57 10.95 -2.56
N ASP A 133 20.33 11.03 -1.24
CA ASP A 133 21.09 10.30 -0.23
C ASP A 133 20.86 8.79 -0.34
N ILE A 134 19.61 8.35 -0.53
CA ILE A 134 19.25 6.93 -0.77
C ILE A 134 19.97 6.41 -2.04
N THR A 135 19.97 7.20 -3.13
CA THR A 135 20.63 6.83 -4.38
C THR A 135 22.13 6.67 -4.17
N PHE A 136 22.77 7.66 -3.56
CA PHE A 136 24.21 7.62 -3.25
C PHE A 136 24.58 6.42 -2.36
N ARG A 137 23.77 6.16 -1.31
CA ARG A 137 23.99 4.99 -0.42
C ARG A 137 23.82 3.68 -1.17
N ALA A 138 22.78 3.53 -2.01
CA ALA A 138 22.55 2.34 -2.81
C ALA A 138 23.73 2.08 -3.78
N GLU A 139 24.17 3.10 -4.50
CA GLU A 139 25.33 3.02 -5.41
C GLU A 139 26.61 2.63 -4.66
N SER A 140 26.86 3.21 -3.49
CA SER A 140 28.04 2.89 -2.65
C SER A 140 28.03 1.44 -2.17
N MET A 141 26.84 0.83 -2.04
CA MET A 141 26.65 -0.58 -1.70
C MET A 141 26.68 -1.51 -2.92
N GLY A 142 26.95 -0.98 -4.12
CA GLY A 142 27.00 -1.73 -5.38
C GLY A 142 25.63 -2.04 -5.99
N PHE A 143 24.59 -1.26 -5.67
CA PHE A 143 23.28 -1.39 -6.31
C PHE A 143 23.11 -0.41 -7.48
N ILE A 144 22.38 -0.84 -8.49
CA ILE A 144 21.84 0.01 -9.55
C ILE A 144 20.34 0.17 -9.29
N LEU A 145 19.84 1.41 -9.38
CA LEU A 145 18.40 1.70 -9.29
C LEU A 145 17.74 1.58 -10.66
N LEU A 146 16.70 0.73 -10.75
CA LEU A 146 15.97 0.49 -11.99
C LEU A 146 14.88 1.55 -12.16
N ASN A 147 15.18 2.62 -12.89
CA ASN A 147 14.23 3.68 -13.29
C ASN A 147 13.16 4.02 -12.22
N PRO A 148 13.56 4.60 -11.07
CA PRO A 148 12.62 4.95 -10.01
C PRO A 148 11.46 5.80 -10.54
N THR A 149 10.22 5.38 -10.27
CA THR A 149 9.07 5.98 -10.94
C THR A 149 7.82 6.00 -10.08
N VAL A 150 6.88 6.88 -10.42
CA VAL A 150 5.56 6.97 -9.78
C VAL A 150 4.57 6.14 -10.57
N LEU A 151 4.00 5.13 -9.92
CA LEU A 151 2.99 4.23 -10.48
C LEU A 151 1.61 4.54 -9.91
N ASN A 152 0.57 4.35 -10.74
CA ASN A 152 -0.82 4.40 -10.28
C ASN A 152 -1.32 2.96 -10.08
N THR A 153 -1.75 2.62 -8.89
CA THR A 153 -2.17 1.25 -8.56
C THR A 153 -3.35 0.75 -9.39
N ALA A 154 -4.19 1.66 -9.92
CA ALA A 154 -5.28 1.28 -10.81
C ALA A 154 -4.79 0.63 -12.12
N ASP A 155 -3.60 1.01 -12.61
CA ASP A 155 -2.99 0.41 -13.80
C ASP A 155 -2.56 -1.05 -13.57
N TYR A 156 -2.60 -1.52 -12.32
CA TYR A 156 -2.18 -2.85 -11.87
C TYR A 156 -3.30 -3.65 -11.19
N GLY A 157 -4.56 -3.35 -11.52
CA GLY A 157 -5.71 -4.12 -11.07
C GLY A 157 -6.21 -3.81 -9.66
N VAL A 158 -5.84 -2.66 -9.10
CA VAL A 158 -6.40 -2.18 -7.83
C VAL A 158 -7.61 -1.28 -8.11
N PRO A 159 -8.78 -1.46 -7.46
CA PRO A 159 -9.95 -0.60 -7.65
C PRO A 159 -9.78 0.77 -6.97
N GLN A 160 -8.59 1.36 -7.11
CA GLN A 160 -8.22 2.63 -6.46
C GLN A 160 -7.17 3.39 -7.26
N THR A 161 -7.39 4.68 -7.47
CA THR A 161 -6.35 5.58 -7.96
C THR A 161 -5.46 6.02 -6.79
N ARG A 162 -4.31 5.36 -6.69
CA ARG A 162 -3.30 5.62 -5.64
C ARG A 162 -1.92 5.69 -6.29
N LYS A 163 -1.31 6.85 -6.24
CA LYS A 163 0.03 7.06 -6.81
C LYS A 163 1.10 6.77 -5.76
N ARG A 164 2.09 5.95 -6.15
CA ARG A 164 3.21 5.57 -5.28
C ARG A 164 4.51 5.53 -6.06
N THR A 165 5.56 6.03 -5.45
CA THR A 165 6.94 5.82 -5.91
C THR A 165 7.34 4.40 -5.59
N ILE A 166 7.92 3.72 -6.58
CA ILE A 166 8.59 2.44 -6.41
C ILE A 166 10.04 2.60 -6.83
N VAL A 167 10.94 2.24 -5.93
CA VAL A 167 12.37 2.17 -6.16
C VAL A 167 12.80 0.73 -6.08
N VAL A 168 13.35 0.20 -7.16
CA VAL A 168 13.91 -1.16 -7.22
C VAL A 168 15.42 -1.04 -7.39
N GLY A 169 16.17 -1.61 -6.46
CA GLY A 169 17.61 -1.74 -6.57
C GLY A 169 18.03 -3.18 -6.84
N VAL A 170 18.98 -3.37 -7.72
CA VAL A 170 19.62 -4.67 -8.02
C VAL A 170 21.11 -4.57 -7.78
N ARG A 171 21.72 -5.59 -7.18
CA ARG A 171 23.16 -5.66 -6.93
C ARG A 171 23.91 -5.87 -8.23
N GLN A 172 24.68 -4.88 -8.68
CA GLN A 172 25.30 -4.82 -10.00
C GLN A 172 26.15 -6.05 -10.35
N GLU A 173 26.91 -6.56 -9.39
CA GLU A 173 27.80 -7.72 -9.61
C GLU A 173 27.06 -9.02 -9.91
N LEU A 174 25.77 -9.13 -9.53
CA LEU A 174 24.97 -10.33 -9.66
C LEU A 174 24.12 -10.35 -10.94
N PHE A 175 23.89 -9.22 -11.59
CA PHE A 175 22.98 -9.08 -12.72
C PHE A 175 23.68 -8.44 -13.92
N ASN A 176 23.37 -8.93 -15.12
CA ASN A 176 23.72 -8.21 -16.33
C ASN A 176 22.61 -7.20 -16.66
N VAL A 177 22.95 -5.92 -16.58
CA VAL A 177 22.02 -4.80 -16.75
C VAL A 177 21.28 -4.85 -18.09
N ASP A 178 21.95 -5.33 -19.15
CA ASP A 178 21.38 -5.41 -20.51
C ASP A 178 20.27 -6.45 -20.65
N THR A 179 20.15 -7.36 -19.69
CA THR A 179 19.15 -8.45 -19.73
C THR A 179 18.09 -8.30 -18.65
N ILE A 180 18.20 -7.32 -17.77
CA ILE A 180 17.16 -7.06 -16.76
C ILE A 180 15.89 -6.59 -17.48
N PRO A 181 14.71 -7.20 -17.19
CA PRO A 181 13.44 -6.73 -17.72
C PRO A 181 13.25 -5.24 -17.44
N VAL A 182 12.65 -4.52 -18.39
CA VAL A 182 12.40 -3.08 -18.24
C VAL A 182 11.51 -2.82 -17.02
N PHE A 183 11.91 -1.89 -16.17
CA PHE A 183 11.08 -1.37 -15.08
C PHE A 183 10.49 -0.01 -15.48
N PRO A 184 9.24 0.29 -15.19
CA PRO A 184 8.27 -0.54 -14.44
C PRO A 184 7.70 -1.69 -15.26
N PRO A 185 7.12 -2.72 -14.60
CA PRO A 185 6.40 -3.77 -15.30
C PRO A 185 5.24 -3.17 -16.13
N ALA A 186 4.90 -3.81 -17.23
CA ALA A 186 3.81 -3.36 -18.07
C ALA A 186 2.49 -3.30 -17.26
N PRO A 187 1.65 -2.27 -17.47
CA PRO A 187 0.31 -2.21 -16.89
C PRO A 187 -0.52 -3.44 -17.26
N SER A 188 -1.36 -3.90 -16.35
CA SER A 188 -2.34 -4.95 -16.60
C SER A 188 -3.74 -4.41 -16.92
N HIS A 189 -3.98 -3.12 -16.64
CA HIS A 189 -5.24 -2.41 -16.85
C HIS A 189 -4.98 -1.02 -17.43
N ARG A 190 -5.98 -0.45 -18.04
CA ARG A 190 -5.92 0.91 -18.62
C ARG A 190 -7.03 1.82 -18.08
N SER A 191 -6.77 3.12 -18.09
CA SER A 191 -7.83 4.12 -17.88
C SER A 191 -8.91 3.98 -18.96
N PRO A 192 -10.20 4.12 -18.61
CA PRO A 192 -11.28 4.17 -19.61
C PRO A 192 -11.08 5.26 -20.68
N ASP A 193 -10.37 6.34 -20.35
CA ASP A 193 -10.07 7.44 -21.28
C ASP A 193 -8.97 7.11 -22.30
N LYS A 194 -8.33 5.94 -22.18
CA LYS A 194 -7.28 5.48 -23.11
C LYS A 194 -7.78 4.34 -23.97
N GLU A 195 -7.44 4.37 -25.24
CA GLU A 195 -7.66 3.25 -26.15
C GLU A 195 -6.61 2.14 -25.94
N GLY A 196 -6.94 0.90 -26.27
CA GLY A 196 -6.02 -0.26 -26.20
C GLY A 196 -6.74 -1.55 -25.79
N ASP A 197 -6.01 -2.66 -25.89
CA ASP A 197 -6.55 -4.02 -25.67
C ASP A 197 -6.58 -4.45 -24.19
N LEU A 198 -5.95 -3.68 -23.29
CA LEU A 198 -5.98 -4.00 -21.88
C LEU A 198 -7.37 -3.80 -21.29
N PRO A 199 -7.79 -4.62 -20.32
CA PRO A 199 -9.02 -4.39 -19.57
C PRO A 199 -9.02 -3.01 -18.91
N GLU A 200 -10.18 -2.41 -18.77
CA GLU A 200 -10.34 -1.14 -18.07
C GLU A 200 -10.07 -1.28 -16.56
N TRP A 201 -9.80 -0.16 -15.92
CA TRP A 201 -9.63 -0.13 -14.46
C TRP A 201 -10.82 -0.76 -13.74
N ILE A 202 -10.52 -1.58 -12.74
CA ILE A 202 -11.54 -2.13 -11.85
C ILE A 202 -12.22 -0.98 -11.10
N CYS A 203 -13.55 -0.92 -11.15
CA CYS A 203 -14.31 0.15 -10.54
C CYS A 203 -14.85 -0.24 -9.15
N THR A 204 -15.39 0.73 -8.44
CA THR A 204 -15.95 0.54 -7.09
C THR A 204 -17.05 -0.52 -7.10
N ARG A 205 -17.91 -0.53 -8.12
CA ARG A 205 -19.01 -1.49 -8.28
C ARG A 205 -18.53 -2.93 -8.26
N ASP A 206 -17.42 -3.22 -8.94
CA ASP A 206 -16.91 -4.59 -9.12
C ASP A 206 -16.54 -5.26 -7.80
N VAL A 207 -16.28 -4.47 -6.76
CA VAL A 207 -15.71 -5.00 -5.51
C VAL A 207 -16.54 -4.77 -4.24
N ILE A 208 -17.55 -3.87 -4.26
CA ILE A 208 -18.37 -3.63 -3.07
C ILE A 208 -19.89 -3.77 -3.29
N SER A 209 -20.36 -3.91 -4.54
CA SER A 209 -21.81 -3.93 -4.82
C SER A 209 -22.54 -5.19 -4.32
N ASP A 210 -21.82 -6.27 -4.06
CA ASP A 210 -22.34 -7.53 -3.52
C ASP A 210 -22.53 -7.53 -2.00
N LEU A 211 -21.96 -6.53 -1.31
CA LEU A 211 -22.08 -6.43 0.13
C LEU A 211 -23.50 -5.97 0.55
N PRO A 212 -24.12 -6.60 1.53
CA PRO A 212 -25.41 -6.16 2.07
C PRO A 212 -25.28 -4.82 2.79
N ALA A 213 -26.39 -4.22 3.21
CA ALA A 213 -26.34 -3.06 4.09
C ALA A 213 -25.59 -3.41 5.40
N PRO A 214 -24.69 -2.52 5.90
CA PRO A 214 -23.92 -2.78 7.10
C PRO A 214 -24.82 -2.83 8.35
N VAL A 215 -24.49 -3.70 9.29
CA VAL A 215 -25.25 -3.91 10.53
C VAL A 215 -24.42 -3.51 11.74
N GLY A 216 -25.02 -2.75 12.64
CA GLY A 216 -24.38 -2.31 13.89
C GLY A 216 -23.27 -1.28 13.66
N THR A 217 -22.52 -0.98 14.71
CA THR A 217 -21.44 0.03 14.71
C THR A 217 -20.12 -0.52 15.25
N GLU A 218 -20.08 -1.79 15.64
CA GLU A 218 -18.92 -2.46 16.21
C GLU A 218 -18.42 -3.58 15.30
N ILE A 219 -17.15 -3.97 15.49
CA ILE A 219 -16.58 -5.15 14.85
C ILE A 219 -17.46 -6.35 15.23
N ARG A 220 -17.86 -7.12 14.21
CA ARG A 220 -18.84 -8.19 14.40
C ARG A 220 -18.15 -9.53 14.64
N ASN A 221 -18.72 -10.36 15.47
CA ASN A 221 -18.27 -11.74 15.66
C ASN A 221 -18.90 -12.67 14.59
N GLU A 222 -18.56 -12.37 13.33
CA GLU A 222 -19.03 -13.10 12.16
C GLU A 222 -17.84 -13.43 11.25
N LEU A 223 -18.07 -14.35 10.32
CA LEU A 223 -17.05 -14.66 9.31
C LEU A 223 -16.87 -13.49 8.33
N PRO A 224 -15.66 -13.30 7.77
CA PRO A 224 -15.48 -12.40 6.64
C PRO A 224 -16.46 -12.73 5.49
N PRO A 225 -16.95 -11.73 4.77
CA PRO A 225 -16.60 -10.30 4.81
C PRO A 225 -17.33 -9.51 5.92
N LEU A 226 -18.30 -10.10 6.60
CA LEU A 226 -19.25 -9.38 7.45
C LEU A 226 -18.64 -8.87 8.77
N ASN A 227 -17.55 -9.47 9.25
CA ASN A 227 -16.88 -9.08 10.50
C ASN A 227 -16.47 -7.59 10.53
N LEU A 228 -16.02 -7.04 9.40
CA LEU A 228 -15.59 -5.63 9.26
C LEU A 228 -16.62 -4.77 8.51
N HIS A 229 -17.81 -5.33 8.22
CA HIS A 229 -18.88 -4.64 7.51
C HIS A 229 -19.91 -4.07 8.49
N PHE A 230 -19.51 -3.06 9.24
CA PHE A 230 -20.31 -2.33 10.21
C PHE A 230 -20.42 -0.85 9.84
N GLY A 231 -21.51 -0.21 10.25
CA GLY A 231 -21.79 1.19 10.01
C GLY A 231 -21.19 2.13 11.06
N ARG A 232 -21.69 3.36 11.06
CA ARG A 232 -21.44 4.36 12.09
C ARG A 232 -22.76 4.87 12.64
N ASN A 233 -22.69 5.54 13.77
CA ASN A 233 -23.83 6.26 14.35
C ASN A 233 -23.66 7.77 14.12
N PRO A 234 -24.07 8.32 12.96
CA PRO A 234 -23.92 9.73 12.65
C PRO A 234 -24.88 10.56 13.48
N THR A 235 -24.51 11.81 13.77
CA THR A 235 -25.45 12.77 14.33
C THR A 235 -26.53 13.11 13.30
N ALA A 236 -27.70 13.62 13.78
CA ALA A 236 -28.79 14.03 12.87
C ALA A 236 -28.32 15.00 11.80
N ILE A 237 -27.50 16.00 12.15
CA ILE A 237 -26.96 16.96 11.20
C ILE A 237 -25.98 16.31 10.20
N SER A 238 -25.22 15.29 10.62
CA SER A 238 -24.34 14.55 9.69
C SER A 238 -25.17 13.75 8.69
N MET A 239 -26.25 13.12 9.13
CA MET A 239 -27.16 12.40 8.24
C MET A 239 -27.80 13.34 7.21
N GLU A 240 -28.27 14.51 7.61
CA GLU A 240 -28.81 15.51 6.69
C GLU A 240 -27.75 15.98 5.66
N ARG A 241 -26.49 16.09 6.10
CA ARG A 241 -25.38 16.42 5.18
C ARG A 241 -25.12 15.30 4.16
N TYR A 242 -25.19 14.02 4.58
CA TYR A 242 -25.00 12.89 3.66
C TYR A 242 -26.08 12.87 2.60
N LYS A 243 -27.34 13.04 2.98
CA LYS A 243 -28.50 13.11 2.06
C LYS A 243 -28.41 14.27 1.07
N ALA A 244 -27.79 15.38 1.46
CA ALA A 244 -27.66 16.56 0.61
C ALA A 244 -26.60 16.45 -0.48
N VAL A 245 -25.72 15.44 -0.41
CA VAL A 245 -24.68 15.17 -1.41
C VAL A 245 -25.21 14.16 -2.44
N PRO A 246 -25.43 14.54 -3.70
CA PRO A 246 -25.93 13.65 -4.74
C PRO A 246 -24.87 12.59 -5.13
N PRO A 247 -25.24 11.55 -5.90
CA PRO A 247 -24.28 10.61 -6.47
C PRO A 247 -23.12 11.32 -7.19
N GLY A 248 -21.88 10.93 -6.85
CA GLY A 248 -20.67 11.55 -7.38
C GLY A 248 -20.38 12.99 -6.91
N GLY A 249 -21.29 13.60 -6.14
CA GLY A 249 -21.15 14.94 -5.60
C GLY A 249 -20.09 15.05 -4.48
N ASN A 250 -19.97 16.25 -3.93
CA ASN A 250 -19.02 16.56 -2.86
C ASN A 250 -19.49 17.76 -2.00
N ARG A 251 -18.59 18.33 -1.20
CA ARG A 251 -18.89 19.48 -0.32
C ARG A 251 -19.49 20.71 -1.02
N PHE A 252 -19.19 20.91 -2.30
CA PHE A 252 -19.76 22.06 -3.03
C PHE A 252 -21.22 21.84 -3.36
N ASP A 253 -21.63 20.61 -3.63
CA ASP A 253 -23.03 20.24 -3.78
C ASP A 253 -23.78 20.40 -2.44
N LEU A 254 -23.15 19.98 -1.33
CA LEU A 254 -23.68 20.26 0.01
C LEU A 254 -23.88 21.76 0.25
N GLN A 255 -22.88 22.59 -0.09
CA GLN A 255 -22.97 24.04 0.05
C GLN A 255 -24.11 24.64 -0.77
N LYS A 256 -24.32 24.13 -1.97
CA LYS A 256 -25.39 24.58 -2.88
C LYS A 256 -26.77 24.14 -2.39
N ASN A 257 -26.88 22.88 -2.00
CA ASN A 257 -28.17 22.26 -1.66
C ASN A 257 -28.64 22.61 -0.24
N ARG A 258 -27.69 22.72 0.71
CA ARG A 258 -27.98 22.94 2.12
C ARG A 258 -26.91 23.87 2.77
N PRO A 259 -26.90 25.15 2.39
CA PRO A 259 -26.00 26.15 2.97
C PRO A 259 -26.20 26.32 4.47
N ASP A 260 -27.42 26.08 4.97
CA ASP A 260 -27.83 26.20 6.38
C ASP A 260 -27.08 25.22 7.31
N ILE A 261 -26.73 24.02 6.82
CA ILE A 261 -26.02 23.01 7.59
C ILE A 261 -24.55 22.83 7.15
N THR A 262 -24.11 23.62 6.17
CA THR A 262 -22.72 23.57 5.70
C THR A 262 -21.79 24.23 6.72
N PRO A 263 -20.66 23.59 7.10
CA PRO A 263 -19.69 24.20 8.01
C PRO A 263 -19.17 25.55 7.51
N ALA A 264 -19.24 26.59 8.31
CA ALA A 264 -18.83 27.96 7.93
C ALA A 264 -17.37 28.04 7.44
N CYS A 265 -16.48 27.21 7.98
CA CYS A 265 -15.08 27.14 7.54
C CYS A 265 -14.94 26.63 6.10
N TRP A 266 -15.89 25.84 5.58
CA TRP A 266 -15.88 25.38 4.20
C TRP A 266 -16.40 26.44 3.24
N ILE A 267 -17.40 27.22 3.65
CA ILE A 267 -17.94 28.34 2.87
C ILE A 267 -16.85 29.39 2.63
N LYS A 268 -16.05 29.68 3.67
CA LYS A 268 -14.96 30.67 3.61
C LYS A 268 -13.77 30.16 2.73
N LYS A 269 -13.55 28.83 2.65
CA LYS A 269 -12.41 28.24 1.96
C LYS A 269 -12.78 27.83 0.54
N LYS A 270 -12.43 28.68 -0.43
CA LYS A 270 -12.74 28.47 -1.86
C LYS A 270 -11.82 27.45 -2.56
N SER A 271 -10.64 27.16 -2.02
CA SER A 271 -9.65 26.24 -2.60
C SER A 271 -9.21 25.18 -1.59
N GLY A 272 -8.78 24.02 -2.09
CA GLY A 272 -8.32 22.87 -1.29
C GLY A 272 -9.48 22.09 -0.63
N GLY A 273 -9.25 20.81 -0.37
CA GLY A 273 -10.26 19.92 0.21
C GLY A 273 -11.53 19.79 -0.65
N THR A 274 -11.37 19.76 -1.96
CA THR A 274 -12.47 19.70 -2.93
C THR A 274 -13.32 18.44 -2.79
N ASP A 275 -12.72 17.33 -2.39
CA ASP A 275 -13.37 16.03 -2.25
C ASP A 275 -13.97 15.74 -0.87
N LEU A 276 -13.92 16.70 0.06
CA LEU A 276 -14.56 16.51 1.38
C LEU A 276 -16.05 16.22 1.21
N PHE A 277 -16.58 15.31 2.02
CA PHE A 277 -17.95 14.79 1.88
C PHE A 277 -18.26 14.26 0.49
N GLY A 278 -17.24 13.88 -0.28
CA GLY A 278 -17.45 13.30 -1.59
C GLY A 278 -18.10 11.92 -1.48
N ARG A 279 -19.04 11.66 -2.39
CA ARG A 279 -19.63 10.34 -2.60
C ARG A 279 -18.84 9.63 -3.69
N LEU A 280 -18.39 8.39 -3.45
CA LEU A 280 -17.71 7.55 -4.45
C LEU A 280 -18.61 7.38 -5.69
N TRP A 281 -18.01 6.96 -6.78
CA TRP A 281 -18.71 6.61 -8.02
C TRP A 281 -18.76 5.08 -8.15
N TRP A 282 -19.83 4.55 -8.68
CA TRP A 282 -19.91 3.14 -9.02
C TRP A 282 -18.95 2.76 -10.15
N GLU A 283 -18.93 3.58 -11.22
CA GLU A 283 -18.25 3.29 -12.48
C GLU A 283 -16.82 3.85 -12.55
N ARG A 284 -16.19 4.07 -11.41
CA ARG A 284 -14.79 4.51 -11.32
C ARG A 284 -14.07 3.80 -10.18
N PRO A 285 -12.74 3.66 -10.26
CA PRO A 285 -11.96 3.31 -9.09
C PRO A 285 -12.17 4.33 -7.96
N SER A 286 -12.00 3.91 -6.73
CA SER A 286 -12.01 4.82 -5.59
C SER A 286 -10.86 5.83 -5.66
N VAL A 287 -10.99 6.94 -4.94
CA VAL A 287 -9.85 7.79 -4.61
C VAL A 287 -8.94 7.08 -3.60
N THR A 288 -7.75 7.63 -3.36
CA THR A 288 -6.82 7.08 -2.34
C THR A 288 -7.50 6.90 -0.98
N ILE A 289 -7.64 5.66 -0.54
CA ILE A 289 -8.10 5.31 0.81
C ILE A 289 -7.01 5.72 1.81
N ARG A 290 -7.38 6.59 2.77
CA ARG A 290 -6.50 7.10 3.82
C ARG A 290 -6.87 6.49 5.17
N THR A 291 -6.07 6.73 6.19
CA THR A 291 -6.26 6.19 7.55
C THR A 291 -7.56 6.61 8.25
N GLU A 292 -8.20 7.70 7.80
CA GLU A 292 -9.46 8.21 8.35
C GLU A 292 -10.64 8.13 7.33
N PHE A 293 -10.64 7.14 6.43
CA PHE A 293 -11.68 6.98 5.39
C PHE A 293 -13.10 6.87 5.95
N PHE A 294 -13.25 6.45 7.20
CA PHE A 294 -14.53 6.39 7.89
C PHE A 294 -15.08 7.78 8.30
N LYS A 295 -14.34 8.86 8.00
CA LYS A 295 -14.73 10.26 8.26
C LYS A 295 -14.95 10.98 6.93
N PRO A 296 -16.19 11.22 6.48
CA PRO A 296 -16.46 11.91 5.22
C PRO A 296 -15.84 13.31 5.12
N GLU A 297 -15.64 13.99 6.25
CA GLU A 297 -14.97 15.28 6.34
C GLU A 297 -13.47 15.25 5.97
N LYS A 298 -12.91 14.05 5.74
CA LYS A 298 -11.51 13.86 5.37
C LYS A 298 -11.29 13.56 3.88
N GLY A 299 -12.36 13.31 3.12
CA GLY A 299 -12.22 12.98 1.69
C GLY A 299 -13.52 12.54 1.04
N ARG A 300 -13.41 11.88 -0.10
CA ARG A 300 -14.50 11.26 -0.85
C ARG A 300 -14.71 9.85 -0.34
N TYR A 301 -15.47 9.73 0.76
CA TYR A 301 -15.64 8.45 1.46
C TYR A 301 -17.11 8.13 1.77
N LEU A 302 -18.08 8.88 1.21
CA LEU A 302 -19.47 8.45 1.24
C LEU A 302 -19.67 7.30 0.24
N HIS A 303 -20.49 6.32 0.63
CA HIS A 303 -20.92 5.22 -0.25
C HIS A 303 -21.56 5.79 -1.53
N PRO A 304 -21.38 5.15 -2.69
CA PRO A 304 -21.91 5.70 -3.96
C PRO A 304 -23.40 6.05 -3.91
N GLU A 305 -24.20 5.32 -3.15
CA GLU A 305 -25.65 5.38 -3.16
C GLU A 305 -26.24 5.60 -1.77
N GLU A 306 -25.74 4.89 -0.74
CA GLU A 306 -26.27 4.96 0.61
C GLU A 306 -25.78 6.20 1.38
N ASP A 307 -26.59 6.69 2.32
CA ASP A 307 -26.29 7.90 3.11
C ASP A 307 -25.39 7.57 4.31
N ARG A 308 -24.20 7.04 4.02
CA ARG A 308 -23.19 6.65 4.99
C ARG A 308 -21.78 6.72 4.41
N PRO A 309 -20.74 6.80 5.24
CA PRO A 309 -19.38 6.51 4.79
C PRO A 309 -19.22 5.04 4.42
N ILE A 310 -18.15 4.74 3.67
CA ILE A 310 -17.73 3.35 3.42
C ILE A 310 -17.33 2.67 4.73
N THR A 311 -17.55 1.35 4.78
CA THR A 311 -17.17 0.49 5.90
C THR A 311 -15.69 0.11 5.84
N HIS A 312 -15.18 -0.53 6.88
CA HIS A 312 -13.82 -1.07 6.91
C HIS A 312 -13.64 -2.20 5.86
N ARG A 313 -14.67 -3.04 5.67
CA ARG A 313 -14.62 -4.09 4.65
C ARG A 313 -14.60 -3.52 3.23
N GLU A 314 -15.45 -2.54 2.94
CA GLU A 314 -15.44 -1.85 1.67
C GLU A 314 -14.07 -1.19 1.40
N ALA A 315 -13.50 -0.52 2.39
CA ALA A 315 -12.17 0.07 2.27
C ALA A 315 -11.07 -0.99 2.05
N ALA A 316 -11.12 -2.12 2.74
CA ALA A 316 -10.17 -3.22 2.56
C ALA A 316 -10.25 -3.81 1.15
N ARG A 317 -11.45 -4.02 0.60
CA ARG A 317 -11.66 -4.50 -0.78
C ARG A 317 -11.19 -3.47 -1.81
N LEU A 318 -11.44 -2.18 -1.59
CA LEU A 318 -10.92 -1.09 -2.43
C LEU A 318 -9.38 -0.97 -2.39
N MET A 319 -8.76 -1.49 -1.35
CA MET A 319 -7.30 -1.68 -1.23
C MET A 319 -6.84 -3.05 -1.77
N SER A 320 -7.73 -3.84 -2.38
CA SER A 320 -7.47 -5.20 -2.89
C SER A 320 -7.08 -6.24 -1.84
N PHE A 321 -7.38 -6.03 -0.56
CA PHE A 321 -7.28 -7.11 0.42
C PHE A 321 -8.39 -8.14 0.18
N PRO A 322 -8.08 -9.44 0.19
CA PRO A 322 -9.12 -10.47 0.11
C PRO A 322 -9.94 -10.51 1.40
N ASP A 323 -11.16 -11.01 1.31
CA ASP A 323 -12.04 -11.11 2.49
C ASP A 323 -11.47 -12.01 3.59
N SER A 324 -10.67 -13.00 3.21
CA SER A 324 -9.98 -13.90 4.15
C SER A 324 -8.87 -13.24 4.96
N PHE A 325 -8.42 -12.03 4.57
CA PHE A 325 -7.37 -11.32 5.30
C PHE A 325 -7.89 -10.87 6.68
N ILE A 326 -7.17 -11.25 7.72
CA ILE A 326 -7.54 -11.01 9.11
C ILE A 326 -6.93 -9.70 9.58
N PHE A 327 -7.77 -8.75 9.98
CA PHE A 327 -7.34 -7.52 10.65
C PHE A 327 -7.63 -7.62 12.15
N THR A 328 -6.68 -7.24 12.98
CA THR A 328 -6.77 -7.21 14.44
C THR A 328 -6.64 -5.78 14.98
N GLY A 329 -7.17 -5.57 16.20
CA GLY A 329 -7.14 -4.27 16.86
C GLY A 329 -8.48 -3.54 16.90
N SER A 330 -8.46 -2.30 17.35
CA SER A 330 -9.63 -1.42 17.38
C SER A 330 -10.01 -0.94 15.96
N LYS A 331 -11.21 -0.45 15.79
CA LYS A 331 -11.70 0.14 14.52
C LYS A 331 -10.75 1.19 13.95
N THR A 332 -10.16 2.03 14.80
CA THR A 332 -9.24 3.08 14.37
C THR A 332 -7.88 2.50 13.93
N GLU A 333 -7.38 1.49 14.64
CA GLU A 333 -6.15 0.79 14.28
C GLU A 333 -6.31 0.04 12.96
N ILE A 334 -7.41 -0.68 12.78
CA ILE A 334 -7.72 -1.35 11.50
C ILE A 334 -7.82 -0.34 10.36
N ALA A 335 -8.49 0.80 10.58
CA ALA A 335 -8.57 1.84 9.55
C ALA A 335 -7.18 2.41 9.19
N ARG A 336 -6.29 2.57 10.18
CA ARG A 336 -4.91 3.01 9.99
C ARG A 336 -4.11 1.97 9.19
N GLN A 337 -4.24 0.69 9.53
CA GLN A 337 -3.62 -0.41 8.82
C GLN A 337 -4.03 -0.44 7.34
N ILE A 338 -5.34 -0.39 7.07
CA ILE A 338 -5.87 -0.37 5.69
C ILE A 338 -5.36 0.85 4.92
N GLY A 339 -5.42 2.04 5.50
CA GLY A 339 -5.06 3.29 4.81
C GLY A 339 -3.56 3.43 4.51
N ASN A 340 -2.69 2.87 5.37
CA ASN A 340 -1.24 2.90 5.20
C ASN A 340 -0.72 1.79 4.28
N ALA A 341 -1.46 0.73 4.09
CA ALA A 341 -0.99 -0.45 3.35
C ALA A 341 -0.62 -0.16 1.89
N VAL A 342 0.31 -0.95 1.38
CA VAL A 342 0.47 -1.16 -0.06
C VAL A 342 -0.62 -2.15 -0.50
N PRO A 343 -1.40 -1.84 -1.56
CA PRO A 343 -2.44 -2.77 -2.01
C PRO A 343 -1.84 -4.12 -2.45
N PRO A 344 -2.34 -5.26 -1.94
CA PRO A 344 -1.82 -6.60 -2.27
C PRO A 344 -1.75 -6.92 -3.77
N ALA A 345 -2.75 -6.55 -4.56
CA ALA A 345 -2.73 -6.79 -6.01
C ALA A 345 -1.61 -6.02 -6.71
N PHE A 346 -1.34 -4.77 -6.29
CA PHE A 346 -0.22 -3.99 -6.79
C PHE A 346 1.13 -4.60 -6.36
N ALA A 347 1.24 -4.99 -5.09
CA ALA A 347 2.43 -5.65 -4.56
C ALA A 347 2.75 -6.97 -5.30
N ALA A 348 1.72 -7.75 -5.67
CA ALA A 348 1.90 -8.97 -6.46
C ALA A 348 2.50 -8.68 -7.85
N LYS A 349 2.11 -7.59 -8.52
CA LYS A 349 2.72 -7.21 -9.81
C LYS A 349 4.18 -6.78 -9.69
N ILE A 350 4.54 -6.16 -8.58
CA ILE A 350 5.95 -5.88 -8.28
C ILE A 350 6.71 -7.18 -7.95
N ALA A 351 6.10 -8.10 -7.21
CA ALA A 351 6.69 -9.40 -6.90
C ALA A 351 6.92 -10.25 -8.16
N GLU A 352 5.96 -10.30 -9.10
CA GLU A 352 6.12 -10.93 -10.41
C GLU A 352 7.35 -10.38 -11.16
N TYR A 353 7.54 -9.07 -11.15
CA TYR A 353 8.69 -8.42 -11.76
C TYR A 353 10.00 -8.83 -11.07
N VAL A 354 10.05 -8.73 -9.75
CA VAL A 354 11.23 -9.13 -8.94
C VAL A 354 11.59 -10.60 -9.19
N TYR A 355 10.59 -11.47 -9.24
CA TYR A 355 10.80 -12.90 -9.54
C TYR A 355 11.45 -13.11 -10.91
N ARG A 356 10.98 -12.45 -11.96
CA ARG A 356 11.57 -12.55 -13.30
C ARG A 356 13.05 -12.14 -13.30
N VAL A 357 13.38 -11.03 -12.64
CA VAL A 357 14.77 -10.57 -12.52
C VAL A 357 15.64 -11.62 -11.81
N LEU A 358 15.16 -12.19 -10.69
CA LEU A 358 15.88 -13.20 -9.94
C LEU A 358 16.06 -14.53 -10.70
N GLN A 359 15.09 -14.91 -11.54
CA GLN A 359 15.16 -16.11 -12.37
C GLN A 359 16.24 -16.00 -13.46
N GLU A 360 16.34 -14.88 -14.14
CA GLU A 360 17.37 -14.66 -15.16
C GLU A 360 18.78 -14.77 -14.59
N GLN A 361 18.98 -14.36 -13.34
CA GLN A 361 20.25 -14.57 -12.62
C GLN A 361 20.55 -16.04 -12.40
N LYS A 362 19.56 -16.85 -11.94
CA LYS A 362 19.73 -18.29 -11.67
C LYS A 362 20.15 -19.07 -12.91
N GLU A 363 19.53 -18.78 -14.03
CA GLU A 363 19.84 -19.46 -15.30
C GLU A 363 21.28 -19.21 -15.76
N LYS A 364 21.79 -17.98 -15.56
CA LYS A 364 23.17 -17.64 -15.94
C LYS A 364 24.22 -18.34 -15.06
N LEU A 365 24.01 -18.35 -13.75
CA LEU A 365 24.90 -19.08 -12.83
C LEU A 365 24.93 -20.55 -13.17
N SER A 366 23.79 -21.19 -13.43
CA SER A 366 23.70 -22.59 -13.84
C SER A 366 24.38 -22.87 -15.19
N ASN A 367 24.36 -21.93 -16.14
CA ASN A 367 25.03 -22.08 -17.44
C ASN A 367 26.53 -21.82 -17.36
N ALA A 368 26.98 -20.92 -16.48
CA ALA A 368 28.41 -20.69 -16.22
C ALA A 368 29.07 -21.92 -15.56
N ASP A 369 28.40 -22.53 -14.57
CA ASP A 369 28.87 -23.73 -13.88
C ASP A 369 28.92 -24.97 -14.82
N LYS A 370 28.09 -25.03 -15.87
CA LYS A 370 28.12 -26.12 -16.88
C LYS A 370 29.19 -25.90 -17.97
N ALA A 371 29.67 -24.66 -18.10
CA ALA A 371 30.69 -24.27 -19.09
C ALA A 371 32.12 -24.28 -18.54
N ALA A 372 32.28 -24.34 -17.20
CA ALA A 372 33.52 -24.46 -16.46
C ALA A 372 33.85 -25.92 -16.14
#